data_5fbd9fe8875763a9d56b1f829d10f53d
#
_entry.id   5fbd9fe8875763a9d56b1f829d10f53d
#
_cell.length_a   1.000
_cell.length_b   1.000
_cell.length_c   1.000
_cell.angle_alpha   90.00
_cell.angle_beta   90.00
_cell.angle_gamma   90.00
#
_symmetry.space_group_name_H-M   'P 1'
#
loop_
_entity.id
_entity.type
_entity.pdbx_description
1 polymer ?
#
loop_
_entity_poly.entity_id
_entity_poly.type
_entity_poly.pdbx_seq_one_letter_code
_entity_poly.pdbx_strand_id
1 'polypeptide(L)'
;GAFVLDIGTGSGLLSLMAAACGAEKVVTCETSQIIAKTAVDIIESNGYGKKISVLNKKSNELIIGEDLPHRADLIVSEVLSSKLVGEGARTTLLDANKRLLKKNGRMIPQSGKIKIALVAGTREILNNTSVTDVLGFDLSKFNSISQKTFYLQLREKPLLLSDPEAAFNIDLCAATEISTEEKIIQVEANKDGICVGLIQWLWIQLYKDVEYENMPGESDSHWGSPFYAFDEPFSVRAGDVIDIKAILGEDNIWFFKAS
;
A
#
# COMPACT_ATOMS: atom_id res chain seq x y z
N GLY A 1 -3.76 -29.32 11.19
CA GLY A 1 -4.06 -27.90 11.02
C GLY A 1 -2.79 -27.08 10.83
N ALA A 2 -2.94 -25.86 10.29
CA ALA A 2 -1.82 -24.96 10.10
C ALA A 2 -1.65 -24.03 11.33
N PHE A 3 -0.39 -23.73 11.69
CA PHE A 3 -0.08 -22.63 12.58
C PHE A 3 0.06 -21.34 11.78
N VAL A 4 -0.75 -20.33 12.11
CA VAL A 4 -0.81 -19.04 11.43
C VAL A 4 -0.26 -17.94 12.33
N LEU A 5 0.59 -17.08 11.79
CA LEU A 5 0.99 -15.82 12.37
C LEU A 5 0.32 -14.68 11.61
N ASP A 6 -0.40 -13.83 12.34
CA ASP A 6 -1.00 -12.60 11.83
C ASP A 6 -0.19 -11.40 12.34
N ILE A 7 0.33 -10.56 11.43
CA ILE A 7 1.15 -9.41 11.78
C ILE A 7 0.34 -8.13 11.57
N GLY A 8 0.13 -7.39 12.66
CA GLY A 8 -0.74 -6.22 12.70
C GLY A 8 -2.18 -6.64 13.00
N THR A 9 -2.44 -7.03 14.25
CA THR A 9 -3.74 -7.56 14.70
C THR A 9 -4.93 -6.68 14.30
N GLY A 10 -4.80 -5.37 14.46
CA GLY A 10 -5.92 -4.45 14.28
C GLY A 10 -7.14 -4.90 15.11
N SER A 11 -8.28 -5.12 14.43
CA SER A 11 -9.50 -5.65 15.06
C SER A 11 -9.48 -7.16 15.34
N GLY A 12 -8.44 -7.88 14.92
CA GLY A 12 -8.39 -9.35 14.99
C GLY A 12 -9.05 -10.05 13.80
N LEU A 13 -9.52 -9.31 12.79
CA LEU A 13 -10.31 -9.87 11.69
C LEU A 13 -9.56 -10.96 10.91
N LEU A 14 -8.32 -10.73 10.51
CA LEU A 14 -7.54 -11.73 9.76
C LEU A 14 -7.28 -12.98 10.62
N SER A 15 -6.99 -12.80 11.90
CA SER A 15 -6.85 -13.90 12.86
C SER A 15 -8.14 -14.72 12.99
N LEU A 16 -9.30 -14.06 13.12
CA LEU A 16 -10.62 -14.71 13.17
C LEU A 16 -10.90 -15.49 11.87
N MET A 17 -10.63 -14.89 10.71
CA MET A 17 -10.79 -15.55 9.41
C MET A 17 -9.89 -16.79 9.31
N ALA A 18 -8.62 -16.70 9.72
CA ALA A 18 -7.70 -17.83 9.73
C ALA A 18 -8.20 -18.97 10.61
N ALA A 19 -8.68 -18.66 11.82
CA ALA A 19 -9.23 -19.65 12.75
C ALA A 19 -10.52 -20.28 12.24
N ALA A 20 -11.40 -19.51 11.59
CA ALA A 20 -12.64 -20.00 10.97
C ALA A 20 -12.35 -20.88 9.75
N CYS A 21 -11.29 -20.57 8.98
CA CYS A 21 -10.81 -21.41 7.86
C CYS A 21 -10.06 -22.67 8.29
N GLY A 22 -9.99 -22.98 9.59
CA GLY A 22 -9.46 -24.24 10.08
C GLY A 22 -8.00 -24.21 10.52
N ALA A 23 -7.42 -23.03 10.77
CA ALA A 23 -6.13 -22.95 11.45
C ALA A 23 -6.20 -23.70 12.80
N GLU A 24 -5.16 -24.46 13.11
CA GLU A 24 -5.05 -25.16 14.39
C GLU A 24 -4.82 -24.17 15.53
N LYS A 25 -3.90 -23.24 15.29
CA LYS A 25 -3.56 -22.15 16.20
C LYS A 25 -3.23 -20.90 15.39
N VAL A 26 -3.63 -19.77 15.93
CA VAL A 26 -3.25 -18.44 15.42
C VAL A 26 -2.56 -17.67 16.55
N VAL A 27 -1.42 -17.08 16.24
CA VAL A 27 -0.80 -16.05 17.07
C VAL A 27 -0.83 -14.76 16.27
N THR A 28 -1.19 -13.66 16.92
CA THR A 28 -1.16 -12.35 16.29
C THR A 28 -0.42 -11.34 17.16
N CYS A 29 0.21 -10.34 16.56
CA CYS A 29 0.95 -9.32 17.27
C CYS A 29 0.51 -7.90 16.89
N GLU A 30 0.46 -7.02 17.90
CA GLU A 30 0.01 -5.64 17.78
C GLU A 30 0.88 -4.73 18.67
N THR A 31 1.34 -3.63 18.13
CA THR A 31 2.21 -2.68 18.83
C THR A 31 1.44 -1.79 19.80
N SER A 32 0.21 -1.41 19.44
CA SER A 32 -0.65 -0.60 20.28
C SER A 32 -1.33 -1.45 21.37
N GLN A 33 -1.03 -1.17 22.62
CA GLN A 33 -1.63 -1.88 23.76
C GLN A 33 -3.16 -1.77 23.77
N ILE A 34 -3.70 -0.62 23.40
CA ILE A 34 -5.15 -0.38 23.38
C ILE A 34 -5.79 -1.27 22.31
N ILE A 35 -5.21 -1.30 21.10
CA ILE A 35 -5.71 -2.12 20.00
C ILE A 35 -5.58 -3.60 20.33
N ALA A 36 -4.42 -4.03 20.84
CA ALA A 36 -4.20 -5.42 21.24
C ALA A 36 -5.25 -5.90 22.26
N LYS A 37 -5.54 -5.09 23.28
CA LYS A 37 -6.56 -5.41 24.29
C LYS A 37 -7.95 -5.49 23.67
N THR A 38 -8.32 -4.55 22.82
CA THR A 38 -9.62 -4.55 22.13
C THR A 38 -9.76 -5.78 21.23
N ALA A 39 -8.68 -6.17 20.53
CA ALA A 39 -8.68 -7.39 19.71
C ALA A 39 -8.92 -8.65 20.55
N VAL A 40 -8.35 -8.76 21.77
CA VAL A 40 -8.64 -9.87 22.69
C VAL A 40 -10.13 -9.93 22.99
N ASP A 41 -10.75 -8.81 23.37
CA ASP A 41 -12.17 -8.75 23.71
C ASP A 41 -13.05 -9.16 22.50
N ILE A 42 -12.69 -8.73 21.29
CA ILE A 42 -13.38 -9.11 20.05
C ILE A 42 -13.22 -10.62 19.78
N ILE A 43 -12.02 -11.17 19.88
CA ILE A 43 -11.73 -12.58 19.64
C ILE A 43 -12.47 -13.48 20.63
N GLU A 44 -12.49 -13.10 21.90
CA GLU A 44 -13.23 -13.84 22.95
C GLU A 44 -14.73 -13.81 22.70
N SER A 45 -15.31 -12.65 22.38
CA SER A 45 -16.75 -12.51 22.11
C SER A 45 -17.20 -13.32 20.88
N ASN A 46 -16.29 -13.61 19.94
CA ASN A 46 -16.53 -14.47 18.79
C ASN A 46 -16.24 -15.96 19.08
N GLY A 47 -15.84 -16.33 20.30
CA GLY A 47 -15.63 -17.73 20.70
C GLY A 47 -14.31 -18.34 20.27
N TYR A 48 -13.31 -17.54 19.81
CA TYR A 48 -12.03 -18.02 19.32
C TYR A 48 -10.86 -17.86 20.30
N GLY A 49 -11.08 -17.40 21.53
CA GLY A 49 -10.02 -17.15 22.53
C GLY A 49 -9.14 -18.37 22.86
N LYS A 50 -9.63 -19.61 22.62
CA LYS A 50 -8.82 -20.81 22.77
C LYS A 50 -7.87 -21.10 21.61
N LYS A 51 -8.17 -20.56 20.42
CA LYS A 51 -7.39 -20.77 19.19
C LYS A 51 -6.47 -19.61 18.86
N ILE A 52 -6.83 -18.40 19.24
CA ILE A 52 -6.10 -17.17 18.89
C ILE A 52 -5.48 -16.58 20.13
N SER A 53 -4.21 -16.25 20.04
CA SER A 53 -3.46 -15.56 21.11
C SER A 53 -2.95 -14.21 20.58
N VAL A 54 -3.24 -13.11 21.26
CA VAL A 54 -2.78 -11.76 20.91
C VAL A 54 -1.58 -11.39 21.78
N LEU A 55 -0.51 -10.93 21.14
CA LEU A 55 0.72 -10.48 21.78
C LEU A 55 0.88 -8.96 21.56
N ASN A 56 1.02 -8.21 22.63
CA ASN A 56 1.34 -6.79 22.52
C ASN A 56 2.86 -6.62 22.37
N LYS A 57 3.35 -6.90 21.15
CA LYS A 57 4.74 -6.84 20.74
C LYS A 57 4.86 -6.44 19.26
N LYS A 58 6.03 -5.93 18.88
CA LYS A 58 6.40 -5.84 17.46
C LYS A 58 6.77 -7.23 16.94
N SER A 59 6.51 -7.48 15.65
CA SER A 59 6.83 -8.77 15.03
C SER A 59 8.33 -9.11 15.09
N ASN A 60 9.21 -8.10 15.00
CA ASN A 60 10.65 -8.28 15.09
C ASN A 60 11.15 -8.62 16.52
N GLU A 61 10.31 -8.48 17.54
CA GLU A 61 10.57 -8.86 18.92
C GLU A 61 10.08 -10.27 19.27
N LEU A 62 9.35 -10.92 18.36
CA LEU A 62 8.83 -12.27 18.60
C LEU A 62 9.93 -13.32 18.62
N ILE A 63 9.87 -14.20 19.62
CA ILE A 63 10.85 -15.25 19.87
C ILE A 63 10.21 -16.63 19.69
N ILE A 64 10.83 -17.46 18.84
CA ILE A 64 10.40 -18.84 18.65
C ILE A 64 10.78 -19.65 19.90
N GLY A 65 9.84 -20.42 20.43
CA GLY A 65 9.97 -21.19 21.66
C GLY A 65 9.42 -20.46 22.90
N GLU A 66 9.22 -19.14 22.81
CA GLU A 66 8.60 -18.33 23.87
C GLU A 66 7.24 -17.81 23.43
N ASP A 67 7.23 -16.91 22.42
CA ASP A 67 6.03 -16.27 21.89
C ASP A 67 5.32 -17.16 20.85
N LEU A 68 6.12 -17.84 20.02
CA LEU A 68 5.63 -18.74 18.98
C LEU A 68 6.10 -20.17 19.27
N PRO A 69 5.25 -21.20 19.14
CA PRO A 69 5.65 -22.59 19.41
C PRO A 69 6.71 -23.08 18.43
N HIS A 70 6.67 -22.61 17.21
CA HIS A 70 7.60 -22.86 16.12
C HIS A 70 7.36 -21.83 15.01
N ARG A 71 8.11 -21.91 13.91
CA ARG A 71 7.88 -21.08 12.72
C ARG A 71 6.48 -21.34 12.14
N ALA A 72 5.83 -20.29 11.63
CA ALA A 72 4.50 -20.36 11.06
C ALA A 72 4.46 -21.12 9.73
N ASP A 73 3.36 -21.84 9.50
CA ASP A 73 3.04 -22.43 8.20
C ASP A 73 2.55 -21.36 7.22
N LEU A 74 1.84 -20.37 7.77
CA LEU A 74 1.29 -19.25 7.03
C LEU A 74 1.50 -17.95 7.83
N ILE A 75 1.97 -16.90 7.17
CA ILE A 75 1.90 -15.54 7.69
C ILE A 75 0.85 -14.78 6.89
N VAL A 76 -0.05 -14.11 7.58
CA VAL A 76 -0.99 -13.15 7.01
C VAL A 76 -0.69 -11.77 7.56
N SER A 77 -0.86 -10.72 6.76
CA SER A 77 -0.59 -9.35 7.22
C SER A 77 -1.28 -8.33 6.33
N GLU A 78 -1.85 -7.30 6.92
CA GLU A 78 -2.31 -6.10 6.25
C GLU A 78 -1.69 -4.87 6.95
N VAL A 79 -0.40 -4.64 6.70
CA VAL A 79 0.39 -3.50 7.18
C VAL A 79 0.85 -2.61 6.02
N LEU A 80 0.16 -2.70 4.90
CA LEU A 80 0.49 -1.97 3.69
C LEU A 80 -0.11 -0.55 3.73
N SER A 81 0.63 0.42 3.26
CA SER A 81 0.14 1.79 3.07
C SER A 81 -0.40 2.01 1.65
N SER A 82 -1.06 3.15 1.40
CA SER A 82 -1.49 3.57 0.04
C SER A 82 -0.35 3.64 -0.98
N LYS A 83 0.90 3.64 -0.52
CA LYS A 83 2.10 3.59 -1.37
C LYS A 83 2.67 2.18 -1.54
N LEU A 84 2.04 1.16 -0.97
CA LEU A 84 2.53 -0.22 -0.79
C LEU A 84 3.72 -0.31 0.18
N VAL A 85 4.63 0.63 0.11
CA VAL A 85 5.76 0.84 1.01
C VAL A 85 5.42 1.98 1.99
N GLY A 86 5.97 1.95 3.16
CA GLY A 86 5.70 2.90 4.24
C GLY A 86 5.45 2.17 5.55
N GLU A 87 5.58 2.88 6.66
CA GLU A 87 5.37 2.36 8.01
C GLU A 87 6.21 1.11 8.35
N GLY A 88 7.34 0.92 7.65
CA GLY A 88 8.21 -0.24 7.84
C GLY A 88 7.64 -1.56 7.30
N ALA A 89 6.62 -1.53 6.42
CA ALA A 89 5.95 -2.74 5.92
C ALA A 89 6.93 -3.72 5.25
N ARG A 90 7.79 -3.23 4.35
CA ARG A 90 8.78 -4.06 3.65
C ARG A 90 9.76 -4.73 4.63
N THR A 91 10.32 -3.95 5.55
CA THR A 91 11.25 -4.44 6.57
C THR A 91 10.59 -5.46 7.48
N THR A 92 9.36 -5.20 7.90
CA THR A 92 8.53 -6.09 8.73
C THR A 92 8.30 -7.44 8.05
N LEU A 93 7.85 -7.44 6.78
CA LEU A 93 7.56 -8.66 6.04
C LEU A 93 8.83 -9.44 5.69
N LEU A 94 9.92 -8.75 5.34
CA LEU A 94 11.22 -9.37 5.10
C LEU A 94 11.76 -10.07 6.35
N ASP A 95 11.71 -9.42 7.51
CA ASP A 95 12.12 -10.00 8.79
C ASP A 95 11.25 -11.22 9.12
N ALA A 96 9.95 -11.10 9.00
CA ALA A 96 9.01 -12.18 9.27
C ALA A 96 9.25 -13.40 8.36
N ASN A 97 9.50 -13.19 7.08
CA ASN A 97 9.85 -14.25 6.14
C ASN A 97 11.13 -14.98 6.57
N LYS A 98 12.18 -14.26 6.92
CA LYS A 98 13.47 -14.85 7.33
C LYS A 98 13.39 -15.59 8.66
N ARG A 99 12.76 -15.01 9.67
CA ARG A 99 12.80 -15.52 11.05
C ARG A 99 11.60 -16.36 11.45
N LEU A 100 10.41 -15.97 11.02
CA LEU A 100 9.16 -16.48 11.60
C LEU A 100 8.41 -17.44 10.69
N LEU A 101 8.72 -17.49 9.39
CA LEU A 101 8.09 -18.39 8.42
C LEU A 101 8.90 -19.69 8.26
N LYS A 102 8.22 -20.83 8.12
CA LYS A 102 8.85 -22.10 7.71
C LYS A 102 9.42 -21.98 6.30
N LYS A 103 10.43 -22.79 5.98
CA LYS A 103 11.08 -22.81 4.65
C LYS A 103 10.10 -23.01 3.49
N ASN A 104 9.03 -23.78 3.71
CA ASN A 104 7.97 -24.01 2.72
C ASN A 104 6.65 -23.35 3.15
N GLY A 105 6.73 -22.41 4.07
CA GLY A 105 5.58 -21.63 4.52
C GLY A 105 5.11 -20.66 3.45
N ARG A 106 3.95 -20.06 3.68
CA ARG A 106 3.31 -19.13 2.76
C ARG A 106 3.11 -17.80 3.43
N MET A 107 3.10 -16.73 2.63
CA MET A 107 2.77 -15.38 3.08
C MET A 107 1.62 -14.83 2.25
N ILE A 108 0.74 -14.08 2.87
CA ILE A 108 -0.34 -13.33 2.24
C ILE A 108 -0.26 -11.89 2.79
N PRO A 109 -0.11 -10.89 1.91
CA PRO A 109 0.01 -10.96 0.45
C PRO A 109 1.38 -11.47 -0.01
N GLN A 110 1.45 -11.93 -1.29
CA GLN A 110 2.68 -12.47 -1.88
C GLN A 110 3.52 -11.38 -2.55
N SER A 111 2.87 -10.50 -3.30
CA SER A 111 3.54 -9.44 -4.04
C SER A 111 2.60 -8.25 -4.27
N GLY A 112 3.16 -7.13 -4.67
CA GLY A 112 2.40 -5.98 -5.08
C GLY A 112 3.05 -5.24 -6.24
N LYS A 113 2.23 -4.52 -7.01
CA LYS A 113 2.68 -3.60 -8.05
C LYS A 113 2.23 -2.21 -7.69
N ILE A 114 3.13 -1.27 -7.87
CA ILE A 114 2.80 0.15 -7.83
C ILE A 114 2.50 0.55 -9.25
N LYS A 115 1.23 0.86 -9.52
CA LYS A 115 0.77 1.32 -10.82
C LYS A 115 0.65 2.83 -10.84
N ILE A 116 0.95 3.43 -11.97
CA ILE A 116 0.86 4.87 -12.21
C ILE A 116 0.19 5.15 -13.56
N ALA A 117 -0.42 6.31 -13.69
CA ALA A 117 -0.87 6.84 -14.98
C ALA A 117 -0.78 8.36 -14.98
N LEU A 118 -0.61 8.94 -16.18
CA LEU A 118 -0.79 10.38 -16.42
C LEU A 118 -2.25 10.75 -16.22
N VAL A 119 -2.51 11.90 -15.58
CA VAL A 119 -3.88 12.32 -15.28
C VAL A 119 -4.14 13.77 -15.68
N ALA A 120 -5.35 14.00 -16.20
CA ALA A 120 -5.80 15.33 -16.57
C ALA A 120 -6.23 16.14 -15.35
N GLY A 121 -6.09 17.46 -15.45
CA GLY A 121 -6.54 18.41 -14.44
C GLY A 121 -8.05 18.53 -14.40
N THR A 122 -8.75 17.54 -13.85
CA THR A 122 -10.18 17.65 -13.60
C THR A 122 -10.48 18.63 -12.46
N ARG A 123 -11.72 19.14 -12.40
CA ARG A 123 -12.12 20.06 -11.33
C ARG A 123 -11.93 19.45 -9.94
N GLU A 124 -12.22 18.16 -9.79
CA GLU A 124 -12.03 17.44 -8.52
C GLU A 124 -10.56 17.41 -8.09
N ILE A 125 -9.64 17.06 -9.00
CA ILE A 125 -8.20 17.03 -8.72
C ILE A 125 -7.68 18.43 -8.39
N LEU A 126 -8.01 19.43 -9.22
CA LEU A 126 -7.54 20.79 -9.03
C LEU A 126 -8.03 21.40 -7.72
N ASN A 127 -9.29 21.18 -7.34
CA ASN A 127 -9.85 21.66 -6.07
C ASN A 127 -9.17 21.05 -4.84
N ASN A 128 -8.59 19.84 -4.97
CA ASN A 128 -7.90 19.16 -3.87
C ASN A 128 -6.39 19.42 -3.83
N THR A 129 -5.82 19.99 -4.90
CA THR A 129 -4.36 20.10 -5.05
C THR A 129 -3.87 21.53 -5.28
N SER A 130 -4.75 22.46 -5.57
CA SER A 130 -4.38 23.84 -5.86
C SER A 130 -5.44 24.82 -5.39
N VAL A 131 -5.03 26.06 -5.19
CA VAL A 131 -5.90 27.19 -4.91
C VAL A 131 -5.75 28.23 -6.04
N THR A 132 -6.85 28.86 -6.39
CA THR A 132 -6.86 29.98 -7.36
C THR A 132 -7.54 31.20 -6.75
N ASP A 133 -8.80 31.43 -7.08
CA ASP A 133 -9.61 32.50 -6.53
C ASP A 133 -10.34 32.04 -5.26
N VAL A 134 -10.27 32.85 -4.20
CA VAL A 134 -11.06 32.68 -2.98
C VAL A 134 -11.70 34.02 -2.61
N LEU A 135 -13.01 34.10 -2.69
CA LEU A 135 -13.79 35.29 -2.37
C LEU A 135 -13.36 36.55 -3.19
N GLY A 136 -12.92 36.34 -4.43
CA GLY A 136 -12.47 37.42 -5.32
C GLY A 136 -10.98 37.77 -5.17
N PHE A 137 -10.22 37.05 -4.37
CA PHE A 137 -8.78 37.22 -4.20
C PHE A 137 -8.01 36.13 -4.90
N ASP A 138 -7.05 36.49 -5.78
CA ASP A 138 -6.14 35.54 -6.41
C ASP A 138 -5.08 35.05 -5.40
N LEU A 139 -5.20 33.79 -5.00
CA LEU A 139 -4.27 33.11 -4.11
C LEU A 139 -3.34 32.13 -4.84
N SER A 140 -3.29 32.16 -6.17
CA SER A 140 -2.52 31.18 -6.98
C SER A 140 -1.04 31.11 -6.61
N LYS A 141 -0.45 32.21 -6.14
CA LYS A 141 0.94 32.23 -5.66
C LYS A 141 1.20 31.30 -4.48
N PHE A 142 0.16 30.96 -3.70
CA PHE A 142 0.29 30.05 -2.57
C PHE A 142 0.65 28.62 -3.02
N ASN A 143 0.33 28.24 -4.26
CA ASN A 143 0.69 26.94 -4.81
C ASN A 143 2.20 26.71 -4.93
N SER A 144 3.02 27.76 -4.93
CA SER A 144 4.48 27.66 -4.97
C SER A 144 5.10 27.00 -3.73
N ILE A 145 4.39 27.04 -2.59
CA ILE A 145 4.79 26.41 -1.33
C ILE A 145 3.97 25.16 -0.99
N SER A 146 3.09 24.74 -1.89
CA SER A 146 2.27 23.55 -1.72
C SER A 146 3.12 22.28 -1.79
N GLN A 147 2.74 21.26 -1.03
CA GLN A 147 3.29 19.92 -1.20
C GLN A 147 3.02 19.41 -2.63
N LYS A 148 3.88 18.51 -3.11
CA LYS A 148 3.73 17.93 -4.45
C LYS A 148 3.08 16.53 -4.42
N THR A 149 2.86 15.97 -3.25
CA THR A 149 2.21 14.67 -3.09
C THR A 149 0.96 14.83 -2.24
N PHE A 150 -0.16 14.35 -2.76
CA PHE A 150 -1.47 14.40 -2.12
C PHE A 150 -2.04 12.99 -2.03
N TYR A 151 -2.95 12.75 -1.09
CA TYR A 151 -3.73 11.50 -1.00
C TYR A 151 -5.17 11.82 -1.35
N LEU A 152 -5.57 11.48 -2.56
CA LEU A 152 -6.89 11.81 -3.08
C LEU A 152 -7.89 10.68 -2.78
N GLN A 153 -9.06 11.07 -2.26
CA GLN A 153 -10.25 10.22 -2.16
C GLN A 153 -11.19 10.62 -3.30
N LEU A 154 -10.98 10.05 -4.47
CA LEU A 154 -11.75 10.38 -5.65
C LEU A 154 -13.11 9.68 -5.63
N ARG A 155 -14.17 10.44 -5.90
CA ARG A 155 -15.56 9.94 -6.01
C ARG A 155 -15.86 9.40 -7.40
N GLU A 156 -15.18 9.93 -8.40
CA GLU A 156 -15.32 9.58 -9.80
C GLU A 156 -13.99 9.06 -10.35
N LYS A 157 -14.08 8.29 -11.44
CA LYS A 157 -12.86 7.86 -12.15
C LYS A 157 -12.09 9.06 -12.66
N PRO A 158 -10.79 9.17 -12.37
CA PRO A 158 -9.98 10.24 -12.93
C PRO A 158 -9.88 10.09 -14.45
N LEU A 159 -9.77 11.21 -15.14
CA LEU A 159 -9.48 11.20 -16.57
C LEU A 159 -8.01 10.86 -16.78
N LEU A 160 -7.73 9.59 -17.04
CA LEU A 160 -6.38 9.13 -17.36
C LEU A 160 -6.01 9.53 -18.78
N LEU A 161 -4.79 10.02 -18.96
CA LEU A 161 -4.19 10.40 -20.23
C LEU A 161 -3.20 9.35 -20.76
N SER A 162 -2.98 8.27 -20.00
CA SER A 162 -2.18 7.12 -20.41
C SER A 162 -2.84 5.84 -19.95
N ASP A 163 -2.41 4.71 -20.50
CA ASP A 163 -2.67 3.41 -19.90
C ASP A 163 -1.90 3.29 -18.56
N PRO A 164 -2.34 2.38 -17.66
CA PRO A 164 -1.64 2.09 -16.42
C PRO A 164 -0.27 1.45 -16.66
N GLU A 165 0.80 2.03 -16.09
CA GLU A 165 2.14 1.46 -16.12
C GLU A 165 2.53 0.92 -14.75
N ALA A 166 3.17 -0.26 -14.72
CA ALA A 166 3.71 -0.84 -13.50
C ALA A 166 5.06 -0.21 -13.16
N ALA A 167 5.04 0.83 -12.32
CA ALA A 167 6.25 1.52 -11.91
C ALA A 167 7.22 0.61 -11.14
N PHE A 168 6.72 -0.18 -10.21
CA PHE A 168 7.53 -1.14 -9.45
C PHE A 168 6.75 -2.42 -9.21
N ASN A 169 7.49 -3.53 -9.23
CA ASN A 169 7.00 -4.86 -8.82
C ASN A 169 7.75 -5.23 -7.54
N ILE A 170 7.03 -5.49 -6.46
CA ILE A 170 7.59 -5.77 -5.15
C ILE A 170 7.19 -7.17 -4.73
N ASP A 171 8.18 -8.06 -4.61
CA ASP A 171 8.00 -9.36 -4.00
C ASP A 171 8.04 -9.19 -2.47
N LEU A 172 6.90 -9.37 -1.82
CA LEU A 172 6.77 -9.26 -0.37
C LEU A 172 7.27 -10.52 0.36
N CYS A 173 7.49 -11.61 -0.39
CA CYS A 173 8.05 -12.87 0.10
C CYS A 173 9.56 -12.98 -0.13
N ALA A 174 10.19 -11.98 -0.76
CA ALA A 174 11.61 -12.01 -1.05
C ALA A 174 12.44 -12.07 0.24
N ALA A 175 13.56 -12.78 0.17
CA ALA A 175 14.55 -12.84 1.25
C ALA A 175 15.72 -11.86 1.04
N THR A 176 15.62 -10.99 0.04
CA THR A 176 16.66 -10.03 -0.36
C THR A 176 16.61 -8.77 0.47
N GLU A 177 17.76 -8.14 0.65
CA GLU A 177 17.85 -6.85 1.33
C GLU A 177 17.11 -5.75 0.55
N ILE A 178 16.53 -4.82 1.30
CA ILE A 178 15.84 -3.67 0.73
C ILE A 178 16.91 -2.67 0.29
N SER A 179 16.91 -2.34 -0.99
CA SER A 179 17.75 -1.29 -1.57
C SER A 179 16.89 -0.21 -2.20
N THR A 180 17.45 1.00 -2.28
CA THR A 180 16.84 2.05 -3.10
C THR A 180 16.97 1.69 -4.57
N GLU A 181 15.86 1.76 -5.30
CA GLU A 181 15.79 1.56 -6.75
C GLU A 181 15.43 2.88 -7.41
N GLU A 182 16.21 3.30 -8.40
CA GLU A 182 15.94 4.48 -9.21
C GLU A 182 15.92 4.08 -10.68
N LYS A 183 14.91 4.58 -11.41
CA LYS A 183 14.80 4.33 -12.86
C LYS A 183 13.98 5.40 -13.56
N ILE A 184 14.10 5.43 -14.90
CA ILE A 184 13.24 6.18 -15.79
C ILE A 184 12.16 5.23 -16.33
N ILE A 185 10.92 5.66 -16.27
CA ILE A 185 9.75 4.97 -16.81
C ILE A 185 9.21 5.82 -17.94
N GLN A 186 9.05 5.23 -19.10
CA GLN A 186 8.42 5.88 -20.25
C GLN A 186 6.91 5.64 -20.20
N VAL A 187 6.14 6.70 -20.10
CA VAL A 187 4.67 6.65 -20.06
C VAL A 187 4.15 7.32 -21.33
N GLU A 188 3.52 6.53 -22.19
CA GLU A 188 2.92 7.02 -23.44
C GLU A 188 1.52 7.55 -23.18
N ALA A 189 1.27 8.79 -23.58
CA ALA A 189 -0.07 9.36 -23.56
C ALA A 189 -0.94 8.70 -24.65
N ASN A 190 -2.14 8.25 -24.29
CA ASN A 190 -3.12 7.67 -25.23
C ASN A 190 -4.30 8.61 -25.54
N LYS A 191 -4.29 9.83 -24.97
CA LYS A 191 -5.27 10.88 -25.19
C LYS A 191 -4.62 12.25 -25.15
N ASP A 192 -5.23 13.18 -25.90
CA ASP A 192 -4.89 14.60 -25.80
C ASP A 192 -5.43 15.20 -24.49
N GLY A 193 -4.66 16.10 -23.86
CA GLY A 193 -5.13 16.78 -22.67
C GLY A 193 -4.08 17.65 -21.99
N ILE A 194 -4.47 18.28 -20.88
CA ILE A 194 -3.55 18.99 -19.99
C ILE A 194 -3.20 18.04 -18.84
N CYS A 195 -1.98 17.56 -18.86
CA CYS A 195 -1.45 16.70 -17.81
C CYS A 195 -1.01 17.53 -16.61
N VAL A 196 -1.49 17.19 -15.41
CA VAL A 196 -1.19 17.89 -14.16
C VAL A 196 -0.32 17.07 -13.20
N GLY A 197 -0.15 15.79 -13.45
CA GLY A 197 0.62 14.91 -12.59
C GLY A 197 0.39 13.43 -12.89
N LEU A 198 0.82 12.62 -11.94
CA LEU A 198 0.63 11.17 -11.92
C LEU A 198 -0.32 10.79 -10.79
N ILE A 199 -1.19 9.84 -11.06
CA ILE A 199 -1.96 9.16 -10.02
C ILE A 199 -1.42 7.75 -9.82
N GLN A 200 -1.33 7.31 -8.57
CA GLN A 200 -0.82 6.00 -8.17
C GLN A 200 -1.93 5.17 -7.55
N TRP A 201 -1.87 3.87 -7.75
CA TRP A 201 -2.67 2.88 -7.02
C TRP A 201 -1.93 1.55 -6.93
N LEU A 202 -2.52 0.59 -6.26
CA LEU A 202 -1.93 -0.70 -5.97
C LEU A 202 -2.65 -1.82 -6.70
N TRP A 203 -1.88 -2.77 -7.20
CA TRP A 203 -2.32 -4.11 -7.51
C TRP A 203 -1.57 -5.07 -6.60
N ILE A 204 -2.29 -5.94 -5.90
CA ILE A 204 -1.75 -6.84 -4.88
C ILE A 204 -2.14 -8.26 -5.22
N GLN A 205 -1.15 -9.14 -5.30
CA GLN A 205 -1.36 -10.58 -5.38
C GLN A 205 -1.44 -11.14 -3.97
N LEU A 206 -2.64 -11.54 -3.56
CA LEU A 206 -2.86 -12.13 -2.24
C LEU A 206 -2.32 -13.55 -2.22
N TYR A 207 -2.83 -14.42 -3.08
CA TYR A 207 -2.36 -15.80 -3.22
C TYR A 207 -2.84 -16.42 -4.54
N LYS A 208 -1.92 -17.00 -5.33
CA LYS A 208 -2.22 -17.58 -6.65
C LYS A 208 -2.99 -16.59 -7.53
N ASP A 209 -4.22 -16.95 -7.93
CA ASP A 209 -5.08 -16.16 -8.82
C ASP A 209 -5.98 -15.18 -8.06
N VAL A 210 -5.78 -15.03 -6.74
CA VAL A 210 -6.54 -14.09 -5.92
C VAL A 210 -5.79 -12.77 -5.86
N GLU A 211 -6.37 -11.76 -6.46
CA GLU A 211 -5.80 -10.43 -6.64
C GLU A 211 -6.72 -9.36 -6.06
N TYR A 212 -6.14 -8.22 -5.73
CA TYR A 212 -6.85 -7.02 -5.33
C TYR A 212 -6.23 -5.81 -6.03
N GLU A 213 -7.07 -4.94 -6.58
CA GLU A 213 -6.64 -3.69 -7.19
C GLU A 213 -7.53 -2.56 -6.70
N ASN A 214 -6.94 -1.45 -6.23
CA ASN A 214 -7.67 -0.27 -5.78
C ASN A 214 -7.62 0.85 -6.81
N MET A 215 -7.93 0.56 -8.05
CA MET A 215 -7.94 1.57 -9.11
C MET A 215 -8.79 2.79 -8.70
N PRO A 216 -8.27 4.02 -8.87
CA PRO A 216 -8.96 5.23 -8.44
C PRO A 216 -10.37 5.36 -9.05
N GLY A 217 -11.36 5.63 -8.19
CA GLY A 217 -12.77 5.78 -8.59
C GLY A 217 -13.49 4.47 -8.95
N GLU A 218 -12.87 3.30 -8.77
CA GLU A 218 -13.50 1.98 -9.03
C GLU A 218 -13.67 1.11 -7.78
N SER A 219 -12.97 1.43 -6.69
CA SER A 219 -13.00 0.61 -5.48
C SER A 219 -13.47 1.39 -4.25
N ASP A 220 -14.11 0.69 -3.31
CA ASP A 220 -14.44 1.21 -1.97
C ASP A 220 -13.23 1.09 -1.01
N SER A 221 -12.02 1.17 -1.53
CA SER A 221 -10.80 1.09 -0.75
C SER A 221 -10.69 2.24 0.24
N HIS A 222 -10.29 1.96 1.47
CA HIS A 222 -9.93 2.98 2.44
C HIS A 222 -8.61 3.67 2.11
N TRP A 223 -7.78 3.07 1.25
CA TRP A 223 -6.55 3.69 0.76
C TRP A 223 -6.86 4.81 -0.22
N GLY A 224 -6.43 6.03 0.09
CA GLY A 224 -6.44 7.12 -0.87
C GLY A 224 -5.45 6.86 -2.01
N SER A 225 -5.71 7.47 -3.14
CA SER A 225 -4.81 7.40 -4.30
C SER A 225 -3.73 8.47 -4.18
N PRO A 226 -2.44 8.11 -4.01
CA PRO A 226 -1.35 9.08 -4.06
C PRO A 226 -1.34 9.77 -5.43
N PHE A 227 -1.31 11.09 -5.40
CA PHE A 227 -1.20 11.95 -6.57
C PHE A 227 0.09 12.76 -6.47
N TYR A 228 0.88 12.76 -7.52
CA TYR A 228 2.15 13.47 -7.64
C TYR A 228 1.98 14.60 -8.64
N ALA A 229 1.82 15.83 -8.13
CA ALA A 229 1.67 17.01 -8.96
C ALA A 229 2.98 17.35 -9.67
N PHE A 230 2.92 17.61 -10.98
CA PHE A 230 4.03 18.19 -11.71
C PHE A 230 4.21 19.67 -11.33
N ASP A 231 5.40 20.21 -11.53
CA ASP A 231 5.69 21.61 -11.19
C ASP A 231 4.81 22.55 -11.99
N GLU A 232 4.61 22.26 -13.27
CA GLU A 232 3.71 22.98 -14.14
C GLU A 232 2.87 22.00 -14.97
N PRO A 233 1.56 22.25 -15.13
CA PRO A 233 0.73 21.55 -16.11
C PRO A 233 1.27 21.74 -17.53
N PHE A 234 1.17 20.71 -18.37
CA PHE A 234 1.58 20.78 -19.77
C PHE A 234 0.63 20.00 -20.68
N SER A 235 0.57 20.43 -21.95
CA SER A 235 -0.23 19.73 -22.95
C SER A 235 0.46 18.44 -23.37
N VAL A 236 -0.32 17.37 -23.53
CA VAL A 236 0.08 16.10 -24.13
C VAL A 236 -0.85 15.76 -25.28
N ARG A 237 -0.32 15.05 -26.27
CA ARG A 237 -1.07 14.45 -27.37
C ARG A 237 -0.93 12.95 -27.32
N ALA A 238 -1.92 12.23 -27.84
CA ALA A 238 -1.80 10.79 -28.01
C ALA A 238 -0.54 10.44 -28.82
N GLY A 239 0.28 9.53 -28.28
CA GLY A 239 1.59 9.16 -28.81
C GLY A 239 2.78 9.91 -28.20
N ASP A 240 2.57 10.97 -27.41
CA ASP A 240 3.65 11.62 -26.69
C ASP A 240 4.19 10.70 -25.59
N VAL A 241 5.50 10.54 -25.49
CA VAL A 241 6.18 9.76 -24.47
C VAL A 241 6.75 10.69 -23.40
N ILE A 242 6.36 10.46 -22.16
CA ILE A 242 6.77 11.25 -21.00
C ILE A 242 7.71 10.42 -20.14
N ASP A 243 8.95 10.88 -19.99
CA ASP A 243 9.91 10.25 -19.10
C ASP A 243 9.63 10.61 -17.65
N ILE A 244 9.40 9.59 -16.83
CA ILE A 244 9.14 9.70 -15.40
C ILE A 244 10.30 9.12 -14.62
N LYS A 245 10.98 9.95 -13.85
CA LYS A 245 11.96 9.50 -12.87
C LYS A 245 11.21 8.95 -11.67
N ALA A 246 11.43 7.66 -11.37
CA ALA A 246 10.81 6.95 -10.25
C ALA A 246 11.89 6.50 -9.27
N ILE A 247 11.67 6.75 -7.98
CA ILE A 247 12.58 6.38 -6.88
C ILE A 247 11.78 5.61 -5.85
N LEU A 248 12.18 4.35 -5.61
CA LEU A 248 11.63 3.50 -4.56
C LEU A 248 12.65 3.38 -3.43
N GLY A 249 12.36 3.96 -2.29
CA GLY A 249 13.14 3.80 -1.06
C GLY A 249 12.60 2.67 -0.18
N GLU A 250 13.10 2.62 1.04
CA GLU A 250 12.65 1.64 2.05
C GLU A 250 11.18 1.86 2.41
N ASP A 251 10.80 3.09 2.78
CA ASP A 251 9.48 3.47 3.29
C ASP A 251 8.78 4.53 2.45
N ASN A 252 9.37 4.96 1.34
CA ASN A 252 8.82 6.01 0.50
C ASN A 252 9.03 5.76 -0.97
N ILE A 253 8.18 6.40 -1.76
CA ILE A 253 8.27 6.42 -3.22
C ILE A 253 8.08 7.85 -3.71
N TRP A 254 8.81 8.19 -4.76
CA TRP A 254 8.73 9.51 -5.40
C TRP A 254 8.69 9.34 -6.91
N PHE A 255 7.92 10.22 -7.54
CA PHE A 255 7.83 10.35 -8.99
C PHE A 255 8.02 11.81 -9.40
N PHE A 256 8.81 12.01 -10.44
CA PHE A 256 9.07 13.33 -11.01
C PHE A 256 9.01 13.21 -12.53
N LYS A 257 8.55 14.25 -13.22
CA LYS A 257 8.77 14.38 -14.65
C LYS A 257 10.29 14.57 -14.86
N ALA A 258 10.90 13.71 -15.67
CA ALA A 258 12.30 13.90 -16.05
C ALA A 258 12.45 15.15 -16.95
N SER A 259 13.61 15.78 -16.87
CA SER A 259 13.92 17.02 -17.60
C SER A 259 14.06 16.77 -19.09
#